data_bb06a28163c349f24784759c7153228c
#
_entry.id   bb06a28163c349f24784759c7153228c
#
_cell.length_a   1.000
_cell.length_b   1.000
_cell.length_c   1.000
_cell.angle_alpha   90.00
_cell.angle_beta   90.00
_cell.angle_gamma   90.00
#
_symmetry.space_group_name_H-M   'P 1'
#
loop_
_entity.id
_entity.type
_entity.pdbx_description
1 polymer ?
#
loop_
_entity_poly.entity_id
_entity_poly.type
_entity_poly.pdbx_seq_one_letter_code
_entity_poly.pdbx_strand_id
1 'polypeptide(L)'
;MNKSLKITDILALGFMTFAFFLGAGNIIFPPQAGLSAGENMLPAMFGFLSTAVGLPLIAIIAVAVAGGGWNGLTRDLPPKVATLMAVLIFIIIGPAFAAPRTGLVAYEMAVKPFIADAGQTSLTVFSVIFFAVALFFAWSRGKLIDMIGKFLTPALFAVLVVLAIAVFVNPQGEILAAQGDYAEMAFTKGFLEGYNTMDTFAALMFGMLIVDVIRKKGITDEKATCTYLIYAGVIAAAGLAFVYISLFYLGATSSAVAAGADNGGAILAVYVQALFGPVGQMILSTIVLLACLTTAIGLISACSDYFSSLTKLSYEKWAVILAVVCAVIANVGLNQLIALSIPVLFALYPVAVALVALTFVRKWMPNPRAAYRIVLLVSFIFSLIDAAKFMGIDMSALNILPLFDFGMAWVLPTTAALVISRFIGGEAKQQNVQTA
;
A
#
# COMPACT_ATOMS: atom_id res chain seq x y z
N MET A 1 15.55 14.78 31.09
CA MET A 1 15.99 15.47 29.85
C MET A 1 15.26 14.82 28.66
N ASN A 2 14.38 15.54 27.99
CA ASN A 2 13.73 15.01 26.78
C ASN A 2 14.81 14.84 25.70
N LYS A 3 15.08 13.59 25.34
CA LYS A 3 16.02 13.26 24.27
C LYS A 3 15.39 13.70 22.93
N SER A 4 16.05 14.60 22.20
CA SER A 4 15.62 14.98 20.85
C SER A 4 16.40 14.18 19.82
N LEU A 5 15.75 13.78 18.71
CA LEU A 5 16.41 13.14 17.58
C LEU A 5 17.23 14.18 16.80
N LYS A 6 18.40 13.78 16.34
CA LYS A 6 19.20 14.58 15.39
C LYS A 6 18.54 14.55 14.01
N ILE A 7 18.86 15.52 13.17
CA ILE A 7 18.35 15.61 11.80
C ILE A 7 18.69 14.33 10.99
N THR A 8 19.87 13.76 11.22
CA THR A 8 20.31 12.50 10.62
C THR A 8 19.45 11.31 11.04
N ASP A 9 18.98 11.30 12.30
CA ASP A 9 18.06 10.26 12.78
C ASP A 9 16.67 10.40 12.17
N ILE A 10 16.20 11.64 11.99
CA ILE A 10 14.89 11.94 11.36
C ILE A 10 14.93 11.53 9.88
N LEU A 11 15.99 11.87 9.16
CA LEU A 11 16.18 11.45 7.77
C LEU A 11 16.25 9.92 7.66
N ALA A 12 17.02 9.26 8.52
CA ALA A 12 17.09 7.80 8.53
C ALA A 12 15.73 7.15 8.82
N LEU A 13 14.93 7.74 9.73
CA LEU A 13 13.58 7.29 10.03
C LEU A 13 12.65 7.48 8.82
N GLY A 14 12.77 8.60 8.11
CA GLY A 14 12.01 8.90 6.90
C GLY A 14 12.35 7.94 5.75
N PHE A 15 13.63 7.68 5.49
CA PHE A 15 14.07 6.70 4.50
C PHE A 15 13.66 5.28 4.87
N MET A 16 13.71 4.91 6.15
CA MET A 16 13.20 3.63 6.62
C MET A 16 11.68 3.51 6.37
N THR A 17 10.93 4.56 6.63
CA THR A 17 9.49 4.62 6.37
C THR A 17 9.19 4.51 4.86
N PHE A 18 9.94 5.24 4.03
CA PHE A 18 9.89 5.13 2.58
C PHE A 18 10.15 3.69 2.10
N ALA A 19 11.15 3.01 2.69
CA ALA A 19 11.48 1.63 2.38
C ALA A 19 10.34 0.64 2.70
N PHE A 20 9.60 0.89 3.77
CA PHE A 20 8.45 0.06 4.12
C PHE A 20 7.30 0.21 3.12
N PHE A 21 7.15 1.38 2.51
CA PHE A 21 6.13 1.62 1.50
C PHE A 21 6.58 1.21 0.11
N LEU A 22 7.82 1.45 -0.26
CA LEU A 22 8.30 1.17 -1.62
C LEU A 22 8.40 -0.34 -1.88
N GLY A 23 7.27 -0.93 -2.19
CA GLY A 23 7.13 -2.34 -2.52
C GLY A 23 6.93 -2.60 -4.02
N ALA A 24 6.64 -3.85 -4.35
CA ALA A 24 6.43 -4.31 -5.72
C ALA A 24 5.32 -3.54 -6.46
N GLY A 25 4.19 -3.26 -5.78
CA GLY A 25 3.07 -2.53 -6.37
C GLY A 25 3.45 -1.10 -6.78
N ASN A 26 4.26 -0.45 -5.98
CA ASN A 26 4.67 0.95 -6.18
C ASN A 26 5.55 1.14 -7.43
N ILE A 27 6.13 0.06 -7.93
CA ILE A 27 6.97 0.06 -9.14
C ILE A 27 6.15 -0.22 -10.40
N ILE A 28 5.10 -1.05 -10.31
CA ILE A 28 4.37 -1.52 -11.50
C ILE A 28 3.11 -0.72 -11.82
N PHE A 29 2.38 -0.18 -10.83
CA PHE A 29 1.13 0.52 -11.14
C PHE A 29 1.31 1.89 -11.79
N PRO A 30 2.26 2.74 -11.38
CA PRO A 30 2.43 4.04 -12.01
C PRO A 30 2.78 3.99 -13.51
N PRO A 31 3.69 3.10 -13.99
CA PRO A 31 3.94 2.99 -15.44
C PRO A 31 2.73 2.53 -16.23
N GLN A 32 1.98 1.56 -15.71
CA GLN A 32 0.76 1.08 -16.36
C GLN A 32 -0.31 2.17 -16.45
N ALA A 33 -0.53 2.88 -15.34
CA ALA A 33 -1.47 3.99 -15.29
C ALA A 33 -1.05 5.14 -16.23
N GLY A 34 0.26 5.47 -16.27
CA GLY A 34 0.81 6.48 -17.15
C GLY A 34 0.59 6.18 -18.63
N LEU A 35 0.89 4.94 -19.06
CA LEU A 35 0.66 4.50 -20.44
C LEU A 35 -0.82 4.59 -20.83
N SER A 36 -1.71 4.12 -19.95
CA SER A 36 -3.16 4.14 -20.22
C SER A 36 -3.76 5.55 -20.17
N ALA A 37 -3.24 6.41 -19.31
CA ALA A 37 -3.71 7.78 -19.17
C ALA A 37 -3.27 8.70 -20.32
N GLY A 38 -2.16 8.42 -20.98
CA GLY A 38 -1.70 9.14 -22.14
C GLY A 38 -1.75 10.67 -21.94
N GLU A 39 -2.44 11.38 -22.83
CA GLU A 39 -2.61 12.85 -22.79
C GLU A 39 -3.28 13.35 -21.49
N ASN A 40 -4.08 12.51 -20.83
CA ASN A 40 -4.73 12.79 -19.56
C ASN A 40 -3.88 12.38 -18.34
N MET A 41 -2.56 12.20 -18.52
CA MET A 41 -1.68 11.74 -17.45
C MET A 41 -1.67 12.67 -16.22
N LEU A 42 -1.79 13.99 -16.38
CA LEU A 42 -1.73 14.92 -15.25
C LEU A 42 -2.91 14.71 -14.28
N PRO A 43 -4.19 14.82 -14.71
CA PRO A 43 -5.30 14.55 -13.81
C PRO A 43 -5.27 13.12 -13.25
N ALA A 44 -4.89 12.11 -14.04
CA ALA A 44 -4.74 10.74 -13.58
C ALA A 44 -3.67 10.60 -12.49
N MET A 45 -2.51 11.21 -12.68
CA MET A 45 -1.41 11.23 -11.73
C MET A 45 -1.80 11.91 -10.41
N PHE A 46 -2.50 13.06 -10.47
CA PHE A 46 -3.00 13.72 -9.25
C PHE A 46 -3.99 12.83 -8.49
N GLY A 47 -4.89 12.14 -9.19
CA GLY A 47 -5.78 11.15 -8.60
C GLY A 47 -5.00 10.03 -7.91
N PHE A 48 -4.04 9.44 -8.62
CA PHE A 48 -3.18 8.37 -8.11
C PHE A 48 -2.38 8.82 -6.86
N LEU A 49 -1.73 9.98 -6.91
CA LEU A 49 -0.98 10.52 -5.79
C LEU A 49 -1.85 10.80 -4.57
N SER A 50 -3.11 11.18 -4.77
CA SER A 50 -4.04 11.42 -3.67
C SER A 50 -4.26 10.16 -2.83
N THR A 51 -4.32 8.99 -3.44
CA THR A 51 -4.54 7.70 -2.75
C THR A 51 -3.26 6.94 -2.45
N ALA A 52 -2.29 6.94 -3.34
CA ALA A 52 -1.05 6.20 -3.15
C ALA A 52 -0.01 6.93 -2.30
N VAL A 53 -0.15 8.25 -2.09
CA VAL A 53 0.75 9.05 -1.22
C VAL A 53 -0.04 9.79 -0.14
N GLY A 54 -1.10 10.47 -0.52
CA GLY A 54 -1.88 11.31 0.40
C GLY A 54 -2.56 10.50 1.50
N LEU A 55 -3.30 9.46 1.15
CA LEU A 55 -3.98 8.62 2.13
C LEU A 55 -3.01 7.86 3.07
N PRO A 56 -1.92 7.24 2.62
CA PRO A 56 -0.92 6.64 3.50
C PRO A 56 -0.30 7.65 4.48
N LEU A 57 0.02 8.86 4.03
CA LEU A 57 0.52 9.92 4.89
C LEU A 57 -0.52 10.29 5.96
N ILE A 58 -1.77 10.50 5.57
CA ILE A 58 -2.88 10.81 6.49
C ILE A 58 -3.11 9.63 7.45
N ALA A 59 -2.97 8.38 6.99
CA ALA A 59 -3.10 7.19 7.84
C ALA A 59 -1.99 7.11 8.89
N ILE A 60 -0.72 7.42 8.53
CA ILE A 60 0.38 7.54 9.51
C ILE A 60 0.07 8.60 10.57
N ILE A 61 -0.44 9.77 10.13
CA ILE A 61 -0.81 10.84 11.05
C ILE A 61 -1.96 10.38 11.96
N ALA A 62 -2.96 9.65 11.44
CA ALA A 62 -4.03 9.08 12.23
C ALA A 62 -3.52 8.07 13.28
N VAL A 63 -2.57 7.20 12.90
CA VAL A 63 -1.90 6.28 13.84
C VAL A 63 -1.20 7.07 14.95
N ALA A 64 -0.48 8.15 14.59
CA ALA A 64 0.18 9.01 15.55
C ALA A 64 -0.81 9.67 16.54
N VAL A 65 -1.86 10.30 16.02
CA VAL A 65 -2.92 10.96 16.80
C VAL A 65 -3.69 9.98 17.69
N ALA A 66 -3.84 8.74 17.26
CA ALA A 66 -4.49 7.68 18.03
C ALA A 66 -3.65 7.12 19.19
N GLY A 67 -2.40 7.54 19.34
CA GLY A 67 -1.47 7.07 20.38
C GLY A 67 -0.51 5.98 19.89
N GLY A 68 -0.35 5.84 18.57
CA GLY A 68 0.72 5.04 17.95
C GLY A 68 0.42 3.56 17.75
N GLY A 69 -0.84 3.14 17.70
CA GLY A 69 -1.15 1.73 17.50
C GLY A 69 -2.57 1.42 17.04
N TRP A 70 -2.77 0.18 16.57
CA TRP A 70 -4.06 -0.31 16.11
C TRP A 70 -5.16 -0.20 17.19
N ASN A 71 -4.84 -0.52 18.43
CA ASN A 71 -5.76 -0.42 19.55
C ASN A 71 -6.23 1.03 19.81
N GLY A 72 -5.37 2.01 19.52
CA GLY A 72 -5.74 3.42 19.61
C GLY A 72 -6.71 3.83 18.49
N LEU A 73 -6.48 3.36 17.25
CA LEU A 73 -7.36 3.61 16.11
C LEU A 73 -8.75 2.99 16.30
N THR A 74 -8.81 1.80 16.88
CA THR A 74 -10.03 0.97 16.98
C THR A 74 -10.66 0.96 18.38
N ARG A 75 -10.21 1.83 19.29
CA ARG A 75 -10.64 1.85 20.70
C ARG A 75 -12.15 2.01 20.93
N ASP A 76 -12.87 2.58 19.96
CA ASP A 76 -14.32 2.78 20.02
C ASP A 76 -15.11 1.66 19.32
N LEU A 77 -14.40 0.64 18.78
CA LEU A 77 -15.01 -0.54 18.18
C LEU A 77 -15.10 -1.71 19.17
N PRO A 78 -16.06 -2.63 18.97
CA PRO A 78 -16.04 -3.90 19.66
C PRO A 78 -14.73 -4.66 19.39
N PRO A 79 -14.09 -5.29 20.40
CA PRO A 79 -12.81 -5.96 20.24
C PRO A 79 -12.79 -6.99 19.09
N LYS A 80 -13.90 -7.75 18.93
CA LYS A 80 -14.03 -8.74 17.85
C LYS A 80 -13.99 -8.09 16.45
N VAL A 81 -14.61 -6.92 16.28
CA VAL A 81 -14.62 -6.18 15.02
C VAL A 81 -13.23 -5.61 14.73
N ALA A 82 -12.59 -5.02 15.76
CA ALA A 82 -11.22 -4.51 15.65
C ALA A 82 -10.23 -5.61 15.24
N THR A 83 -10.33 -6.80 15.86
CA THR A 83 -9.52 -7.95 15.51
C THR A 83 -9.80 -8.45 14.09
N LEU A 84 -11.09 -8.56 13.70
CA LEU A 84 -11.46 -8.97 12.34
C LEU A 84 -10.88 -8.03 11.29
N MET A 85 -10.99 -6.72 11.50
CA MET A 85 -10.42 -5.72 10.58
C MET A 85 -8.90 -5.86 10.47
N ALA A 86 -8.20 -6.04 11.60
CA ALA A 86 -6.75 -6.27 11.58
C ALA A 86 -6.38 -7.56 10.84
N VAL A 87 -7.08 -8.67 11.10
CA VAL A 87 -6.88 -9.95 10.41
C VAL A 87 -7.05 -9.78 8.90
N LEU A 88 -8.12 -9.10 8.46
CA LEU A 88 -8.37 -8.86 7.04
C LEU A 88 -7.24 -8.03 6.41
N ILE A 89 -6.79 -6.96 7.06
CA ILE A 89 -5.69 -6.14 6.56
C ILE A 89 -4.40 -6.98 6.47
N PHE A 90 -4.04 -7.75 7.52
CA PHE A 90 -2.85 -8.59 7.49
C PHE A 90 -2.93 -9.72 6.46
N ILE A 91 -4.12 -10.25 6.16
CA ILE A 91 -4.32 -11.23 5.07
C ILE A 91 -4.08 -10.55 3.72
N ILE A 92 -4.60 -9.34 3.50
CA ILE A 92 -4.47 -8.58 2.24
C ILE A 92 -3.02 -8.21 1.95
N ILE A 93 -2.34 -7.56 2.92
CA ILE A 93 -0.94 -7.16 2.74
C ILE A 93 0.04 -8.34 2.87
N GLY A 94 -0.37 -9.42 3.51
CA GLY A 94 0.40 -10.64 3.68
C GLY A 94 0.10 -11.66 2.57
N PRO A 95 -0.42 -12.84 2.94
CA PRO A 95 -0.43 -14.00 2.05
C PRO A 95 -1.38 -13.88 0.86
N ALA A 96 -2.44 -13.04 0.92
CA ALA A 96 -3.41 -13.02 -0.17
C ALA A 96 -2.90 -12.27 -1.41
N PHE A 97 -2.30 -11.09 -1.24
CA PHE A 97 -1.99 -10.23 -2.39
C PHE A 97 -0.60 -9.60 -2.34
N ALA A 98 -0.25 -8.77 -1.33
CA ALA A 98 0.96 -7.97 -1.42
C ALA A 98 2.23 -8.83 -1.33
N ALA A 99 2.31 -9.82 -0.45
CA ALA A 99 3.49 -10.68 -0.34
C ALA A 99 3.69 -11.57 -1.58
N PRO A 100 2.69 -12.32 -2.11
CA PRO A 100 2.84 -13.05 -3.38
C PRO A 100 3.23 -12.15 -4.55
N ARG A 101 2.69 -10.94 -4.63
CA ARG A 101 3.02 -9.95 -5.66
C ARG A 101 4.51 -9.62 -5.69
N THR A 102 5.20 -9.61 -4.54
CA THR A 102 6.65 -9.36 -4.53
C THR A 102 7.43 -10.40 -5.34
N GLY A 103 7.10 -11.68 -5.19
CA GLY A 103 7.69 -12.76 -5.98
C GLY A 103 7.37 -12.63 -7.47
N LEU A 104 6.12 -12.29 -7.79
CA LEU A 104 5.67 -12.13 -9.18
C LEU A 104 6.36 -10.95 -9.88
N VAL A 105 6.46 -9.80 -9.23
CA VAL A 105 7.16 -8.64 -9.80
C VAL A 105 8.65 -8.92 -9.94
N ALA A 106 9.26 -9.59 -8.96
CA ALA A 106 10.63 -10.04 -9.07
C ALA A 106 10.84 -10.99 -10.26
N TYR A 107 9.89 -11.92 -10.50
CA TYR A 107 9.92 -12.81 -11.67
C TYR A 107 9.81 -12.03 -12.98
N GLU A 108 8.81 -11.16 -13.11
CA GLU A 108 8.56 -10.37 -14.33
C GLU A 108 9.76 -9.48 -14.72
N MET A 109 10.42 -8.89 -13.74
CA MET A 109 11.49 -7.90 -13.99
C MET A 109 12.91 -8.48 -13.93
N ALA A 110 13.14 -9.51 -13.13
CA ALA A 110 14.49 -10.01 -12.88
C ALA A 110 14.77 -11.39 -13.47
N VAL A 111 13.75 -12.10 -13.96
CA VAL A 111 13.94 -13.45 -14.53
C VAL A 111 13.40 -13.53 -15.95
N LYS A 112 12.15 -13.17 -16.14
CA LYS A 112 11.46 -13.29 -17.44
C LYS A 112 12.19 -12.64 -18.61
N PRO A 113 12.83 -11.45 -18.48
CA PRO A 113 13.56 -10.82 -19.58
C PRO A 113 14.84 -11.56 -20.00
N PHE A 114 15.35 -12.47 -19.17
CA PHE A 114 16.62 -13.18 -19.39
C PHE A 114 16.47 -14.65 -19.78
N ILE A 115 15.25 -15.17 -19.85
CA ILE A 115 14.96 -16.55 -20.25
C ILE A 115 14.10 -16.59 -21.49
N ALA A 116 14.49 -17.46 -22.44
CA ALA A 116 13.79 -17.56 -23.73
C ALA A 116 12.40 -18.21 -23.61
N ASP A 117 12.21 -19.11 -22.63
CA ASP A 117 10.96 -19.84 -22.40
C ASP A 117 10.43 -19.55 -20.98
N ALA A 118 9.83 -18.39 -20.83
CA ALA A 118 9.26 -17.91 -19.59
C ALA A 118 7.82 -18.44 -19.41
N GLY A 119 7.70 -19.73 -19.09
CA GLY A 119 6.42 -20.41 -18.88
C GLY A 119 6.08 -20.63 -17.41
N GLN A 120 4.97 -21.37 -17.19
CA GLN A 120 4.46 -21.69 -15.84
C GLN A 120 5.49 -22.45 -14.99
N THR A 121 6.28 -23.32 -15.60
CA THR A 121 7.31 -24.11 -14.87
C THR A 121 8.40 -23.21 -14.29
N SER A 122 8.91 -22.25 -15.07
CA SER A 122 9.93 -21.30 -14.60
C SER A 122 9.38 -20.38 -13.49
N LEU A 123 8.12 -19.96 -13.60
CA LEU A 123 7.45 -19.19 -12.54
C LEU A 123 7.33 -20.00 -11.25
N THR A 124 6.94 -21.28 -11.34
CA THR A 124 6.79 -22.16 -10.17
C THR A 124 8.13 -22.37 -9.47
N VAL A 125 9.17 -22.71 -10.23
CA VAL A 125 10.52 -22.92 -9.67
C VAL A 125 11.04 -21.64 -9.02
N PHE A 126 10.91 -20.51 -9.70
CA PHE A 126 11.31 -19.23 -9.14
C PHE A 126 10.54 -18.89 -7.85
N SER A 127 9.20 -19.04 -7.84
CA SER A 127 8.37 -18.72 -6.68
C SER A 127 8.76 -19.57 -5.47
N VAL A 128 9.01 -20.86 -5.64
CA VAL A 128 9.45 -21.73 -4.56
C VAL A 128 10.81 -21.28 -4.01
N ILE A 129 11.77 -21.00 -4.89
CA ILE A 129 13.11 -20.52 -4.47
C ILE A 129 13.00 -19.17 -3.77
N PHE A 130 12.27 -18.22 -4.35
CA PHE A 130 12.11 -16.87 -3.81
C PHE A 130 11.52 -16.89 -2.39
N PHE A 131 10.42 -17.62 -2.18
CA PHE A 131 9.77 -17.68 -0.88
C PHE A 131 10.52 -18.59 0.12
N ALA A 132 11.30 -19.58 -0.34
CA ALA A 132 12.22 -20.32 0.52
C ALA A 132 13.36 -19.41 1.03
N VAL A 133 13.93 -18.58 0.17
CA VAL A 133 14.94 -17.58 0.56
C VAL A 133 14.32 -16.54 1.50
N ALA A 134 13.11 -16.04 1.18
CA ALA A 134 12.41 -15.11 2.06
C ALA A 134 12.14 -15.72 3.45
N LEU A 135 11.72 -16.97 3.52
CA LEU A 135 11.53 -17.69 4.77
C LEU A 135 12.83 -17.85 5.56
N PHE A 136 13.92 -18.23 4.88
CA PHE A 136 15.23 -18.40 5.54
C PHE A 136 15.66 -17.11 6.25
N PHE A 137 15.47 -15.95 5.61
CA PHE A 137 15.80 -14.67 6.21
C PHE A 137 14.76 -14.20 7.25
N ALA A 138 13.48 -14.48 7.06
CA ALA A 138 12.42 -14.19 8.04
C ALA A 138 12.57 -15.02 9.33
N TRP A 139 13.19 -16.20 9.26
CA TRP A 139 13.42 -17.06 10.42
C TRP A 139 14.24 -16.40 11.53
N SER A 140 15.20 -15.56 11.14
CA SER A 140 16.09 -14.87 12.07
C SER A 140 15.57 -13.46 12.34
N ARG A 141 14.61 -13.31 13.26
CA ARG A 141 13.93 -12.06 13.63
C ARG A 141 14.86 -10.83 13.56
N GLY A 142 14.73 -10.02 12.55
CA GLY A 142 15.07 -8.60 12.59
C GLY A 142 16.50 -8.16 12.26
N LYS A 143 17.54 -8.98 12.30
CA LYS A 143 18.91 -8.52 12.03
C LYS A 143 19.18 -8.12 10.57
N LEU A 144 18.49 -8.77 9.62
CA LEU A 144 18.69 -8.54 8.20
C LEU A 144 17.89 -7.32 7.70
N ILE A 145 16.71 -7.08 8.26
CA ILE A 145 15.85 -5.93 7.88
C ILE A 145 16.61 -4.61 8.09
N ASP A 146 17.37 -4.49 9.20
CA ASP A 146 18.17 -3.30 9.46
C ASP A 146 19.33 -3.11 8.45
N MET A 147 19.99 -4.19 8.06
CA MET A 147 21.13 -4.13 7.13
C MET A 147 20.68 -3.83 5.70
N ILE A 148 19.60 -4.44 5.26
CA ILE A 148 19.05 -4.31 3.93
C ILE A 148 18.42 -2.92 3.73
N GLY A 149 17.64 -2.44 4.69
CA GLY A 149 17.03 -1.10 4.66
C GLY A 149 18.06 0.03 4.62
N LYS A 150 19.24 -0.16 5.22
CA LYS A 150 20.29 0.88 5.25
C LYS A 150 21.06 1.03 3.94
N PHE A 151 21.22 -0.04 3.16
CA PHE A 151 22.01 -0.02 1.93
C PHE A 151 21.15 -0.14 0.68
N LEU A 152 20.18 -1.03 0.70
CA LEU A 152 19.39 -1.33 -0.50
C LEU A 152 18.43 -0.20 -0.84
N THR A 153 17.79 0.41 0.16
CA THR A 153 16.84 1.50 -0.08
C THR A 153 17.49 2.74 -0.67
N PRO A 154 18.63 3.25 -0.16
CA PRO A 154 19.36 4.32 -0.82
C PRO A 154 19.83 3.94 -2.22
N ALA A 155 20.27 2.70 -2.45
CA ALA A 155 20.69 2.25 -3.77
C ALA A 155 19.51 2.20 -4.76
N LEU A 156 18.38 1.64 -4.36
CA LEU A 156 17.15 1.65 -5.16
C LEU A 156 16.69 3.07 -5.47
N PHE A 157 16.67 3.95 -4.47
CA PHE A 157 16.30 5.35 -4.67
C PHE A 157 17.25 6.06 -5.63
N ALA A 158 18.57 5.85 -5.51
CA ALA A 158 19.57 6.41 -6.42
C ALA A 158 19.35 5.94 -7.87
N VAL A 159 19.08 4.64 -8.08
CA VAL A 159 18.77 4.11 -9.42
C VAL A 159 17.48 4.71 -9.98
N LEU A 160 16.45 4.87 -9.14
CA LEU A 160 15.20 5.51 -9.57
C LEU A 160 15.39 7.00 -9.89
N VAL A 161 16.28 7.71 -9.20
CA VAL A 161 16.67 9.10 -9.54
C VAL A 161 17.38 9.15 -10.89
N VAL A 162 18.35 8.27 -11.14
CA VAL A 162 19.03 8.18 -12.42
C VAL A 162 18.05 7.85 -13.54
N LEU A 163 17.16 6.90 -13.32
CA LEU A 163 16.10 6.56 -14.27
C LEU A 163 15.17 7.76 -14.53
N ALA A 164 14.74 8.46 -13.49
CA ALA A 164 13.89 9.65 -13.62
C ALA A 164 14.56 10.71 -14.51
N ILE A 165 15.81 11.04 -14.23
CA ILE A 165 16.58 12.00 -15.06
C ILE A 165 16.64 11.53 -16.51
N ALA A 166 16.96 10.26 -16.74
CA ALA A 166 17.07 9.71 -18.09
C ALA A 166 15.73 9.75 -18.84
N VAL A 167 14.63 9.43 -18.19
CA VAL A 167 13.26 9.47 -18.75
C VAL A 167 12.87 10.90 -19.16
N PHE A 168 13.16 11.89 -18.32
CA PHE A 168 12.85 13.29 -18.65
C PHE A 168 13.74 13.86 -19.77
N VAL A 169 14.99 13.40 -19.87
CA VAL A 169 15.94 13.87 -20.90
C VAL A 169 15.72 13.16 -22.24
N ASN A 170 15.38 11.88 -22.22
CA ASN A 170 15.26 11.05 -23.42
C ASN A 170 14.00 10.16 -23.36
N PRO A 171 12.79 10.73 -23.52
CA PRO A 171 11.55 9.96 -23.57
C PRO A 171 11.55 8.98 -24.74
N GLN A 172 11.01 7.77 -24.53
CA GLN A 172 11.05 6.65 -25.48
C GLN A 172 9.76 6.51 -26.32
N GLY A 173 9.05 7.58 -26.54
CA GLY A 173 7.85 7.61 -27.37
C GLY A 173 7.01 8.84 -27.15
N GLU A 174 6.02 9.01 -28.00
CA GLU A 174 5.04 10.10 -27.90
C GLU A 174 3.93 9.75 -26.89
N ILE A 175 3.36 10.79 -26.29
CA ILE A 175 2.19 10.63 -25.42
C ILE A 175 0.98 10.40 -26.31
N LEU A 176 0.35 9.23 -26.17
CA LEU A 176 -0.81 8.83 -26.97
C LEU A 176 -2.13 9.35 -26.35
N ALA A 177 -3.23 9.18 -27.10
CA ALA A 177 -4.57 9.45 -26.57
C ALA A 177 -4.87 8.54 -25.36
N ALA A 178 -5.64 9.09 -24.41
CA ALA A 178 -6.06 8.36 -23.21
C ALA A 178 -6.95 7.15 -23.57
N GLN A 179 -6.80 6.05 -22.85
CA GLN A 179 -7.49 4.79 -23.10
C GLN A 179 -8.55 4.50 -22.02
N GLY A 180 -9.66 3.88 -22.43
CA GLY A 180 -10.73 3.45 -21.52
C GLY A 180 -11.23 4.59 -20.62
N ASP A 181 -11.43 4.30 -19.34
CA ASP A 181 -11.94 5.26 -18.35
C ASP A 181 -11.03 6.49 -18.15
N TYR A 182 -9.77 6.44 -18.57
CA TYR A 182 -8.88 7.61 -18.51
C TYR A 182 -9.24 8.70 -19.51
N ALA A 183 -10.00 8.40 -20.56
CA ALA A 183 -10.46 9.40 -21.53
C ALA A 183 -11.44 10.40 -20.90
N GLU A 184 -12.37 9.88 -20.09
CA GLU A 184 -13.48 10.68 -19.54
C GLU A 184 -13.28 11.01 -18.04
N MET A 185 -12.65 10.12 -17.26
CA MET A 185 -12.61 10.16 -15.80
C MET A 185 -11.18 10.00 -15.24
N ALA A 186 -10.20 10.62 -15.88
CA ALA A 186 -8.78 10.39 -15.61
C ALA A 186 -8.39 10.54 -14.13
N PHE A 187 -8.87 11.58 -13.44
CA PHE A 187 -8.60 11.78 -12.01
C PHE A 187 -9.17 10.63 -11.17
N THR A 188 -10.43 10.29 -11.38
CA THR A 188 -11.11 9.25 -10.61
C THR A 188 -10.50 7.88 -10.87
N LYS A 189 -10.18 7.58 -12.14
CA LYS A 189 -9.50 6.34 -12.50
C LYS A 189 -8.13 6.25 -11.83
N GLY A 190 -7.34 7.31 -11.88
CA GLY A 190 -6.06 7.39 -11.17
C GLY A 190 -6.21 7.22 -9.65
N PHE A 191 -7.22 7.86 -9.06
CA PHE A 191 -7.55 7.74 -7.62
C PHE A 191 -7.82 6.28 -7.23
N LEU A 192 -8.62 5.57 -8.01
CA LEU A 192 -8.94 4.16 -7.75
C LEU A 192 -7.74 3.23 -8.01
N GLU A 193 -6.93 3.52 -9.04
CA GLU A 193 -5.71 2.76 -9.30
C GLU A 193 -4.68 2.87 -8.18
N GLY A 194 -4.66 4.00 -7.46
CA GLY A 194 -3.80 4.17 -6.29
C GLY A 194 -4.13 3.19 -5.14
N TYR A 195 -5.34 2.61 -5.07
CA TYR A 195 -5.67 1.55 -4.10
C TYR A 195 -4.80 0.31 -4.28
N ASN A 196 -4.39 0.04 -5.51
CA ASN A 196 -3.59 -1.13 -5.85
C ASN A 196 -2.20 -1.14 -5.19
N THR A 197 -1.69 0.02 -4.75
CA THR A 197 -0.44 0.09 -4.00
C THR A 197 -0.56 -0.54 -2.61
N MET A 198 -1.78 -0.57 -2.03
CA MET A 198 -2.08 -1.06 -0.66
C MET A 198 -1.38 -0.27 0.45
N ASP A 199 -0.82 0.89 0.15
CA ASP A 199 0.01 1.66 1.08
C ASP A 199 -0.77 2.20 2.28
N THR A 200 -2.08 2.48 2.14
CA THR A 200 -2.90 2.90 3.29
C THR A 200 -3.05 1.76 4.30
N PHE A 201 -3.25 0.51 3.87
CA PHE A 201 -3.27 -0.64 4.76
C PHE A 201 -1.90 -0.85 5.42
N ALA A 202 -0.83 -0.72 4.63
CA ALA A 202 0.54 -0.78 5.13
C ALA A 202 0.80 0.32 6.17
N ALA A 203 0.33 1.55 5.95
CA ALA A 203 0.47 2.67 6.87
C ALA A 203 -0.21 2.41 8.22
N LEU A 204 -1.42 1.84 8.21
CA LEU A 204 -2.16 1.49 9.43
C LEU A 204 -1.41 0.45 10.27
N MET A 205 -0.69 -0.48 9.63
CA MET A 205 0.03 -1.56 10.31
C MET A 205 1.49 -1.18 10.63
N PHE A 206 2.22 -0.62 9.65
CA PHE A 206 3.63 -0.26 9.83
C PHE A 206 3.84 1.00 10.68
N GLY A 207 2.84 1.86 10.81
CA GLY A 207 2.90 3.00 11.72
C GLY A 207 3.28 2.60 13.15
N MET A 208 2.83 1.41 13.62
CA MET A 208 3.23 0.86 14.92
C MET A 208 4.73 0.53 14.98
N LEU A 209 5.27 -0.09 13.92
CA LEU A 209 6.69 -0.45 13.87
C LEU A 209 7.58 0.79 13.90
N ILE A 210 7.16 1.85 13.24
CA ILE A 210 7.89 3.12 13.23
C ILE A 210 7.86 3.75 14.64
N VAL A 211 6.73 3.71 15.32
CA VAL A 211 6.59 4.16 16.73
C VAL A 211 7.53 3.37 17.63
N ASP A 212 7.63 2.06 17.48
CA ASP A 212 8.53 1.22 18.27
C ASP A 212 10.01 1.57 18.03
N VAL A 213 10.39 1.89 16.80
CA VAL A 213 11.75 2.38 16.49
C VAL A 213 12.02 3.72 17.15
N ILE A 214 11.07 4.65 17.14
CA ILE A 214 11.18 5.95 17.82
C ILE A 214 11.36 5.75 19.32
N ARG A 215 10.57 4.87 19.94
CA ARG A 215 10.65 4.54 21.36
C ARG A 215 11.98 3.88 21.74
N LYS A 216 12.49 2.96 20.91
CA LYS A 216 13.83 2.35 21.10
C LYS A 216 14.97 3.37 21.04
N LYS A 217 14.80 4.49 20.35
CA LYS A 217 15.75 5.63 20.36
C LYS A 217 15.64 6.49 21.62
N GLY A 218 14.76 6.14 22.55
CA GLY A 218 14.58 6.80 23.85
C GLY A 218 13.59 7.96 23.84
N ILE A 219 12.75 8.08 22.83
CA ILE A 219 11.63 9.03 22.77
C ILE A 219 10.39 8.34 23.32
N THR A 220 10.00 8.68 24.55
CA THR A 220 8.84 8.09 25.24
C THR A 220 7.65 9.05 25.36
N ASP A 221 7.89 10.34 25.16
CA ASP A 221 6.83 11.34 25.14
C ASP A 221 5.92 11.16 23.92
N GLU A 222 4.60 11.12 24.16
CA GLU A 222 3.60 10.88 23.09
C GLU A 222 3.60 11.98 22.03
N LYS A 223 3.74 13.26 22.44
CA LYS A 223 3.75 14.39 21.49
C LYS A 223 5.01 14.36 20.61
N ALA A 224 6.17 14.10 21.23
CA ALA A 224 7.43 13.97 20.50
C ALA A 224 7.38 12.76 19.55
N THR A 225 6.86 11.62 19.98
CA THR A 225 6.67 10.42 19.15
C THR A 225 5.78 10.72 17.93
N CYS A 226 4.64 11.39 18.16
CA CYS A 226 3.74 11.83 17.10
C CYS A 226 4.45 12.76 16.10
N THR A 227 5.19 13.74 16.59
CA THR A 227 5.92 14.69 15.74
C THR A 227 6.96 13.99 14.86
N TYR A 228 7.76 13.08 15.41
CA TYR A 228 8.77 12.34 14.64
C TYR A 228 8.14 11.36 13.66
N LEU A 229 7.00 10.76 14.00
CA LEU A 229 6.25 9.90 13.09
C LEU A 229 5.72 10.71 11.88
N ILE A 230 5.23 11.93 12.12
CA ILE A 230 4.78 12.84 11.05
C ILE A 230 5.96 13.23 10.15
N TYR A 231 7.11 13.59 10.72
CA TYR A 231 8.29 13.93 9.91
C TYR A 231 8.75 12.76 9.05
N ALA A 232 8.78 11.55 9.61
CA ALA A 232 9.11 10.33 8.87
C ALA A 232 8.10 10.08 7.73
N GLY A 233 6.81 10.27 8.00
CA GLY A 233 5.74 10.14 7.00
C GLY A 233 5.87 11.16 5.87
N VAL A 234 6.17 12.42 6.17
CA VAL A 234 6.34 13.48 5.16
C VAL A 234 7.55 13.19 4.26
N ILE A 235 8.68 12.75 4.83
CA ILE A 235 9.87 12.38 4.04
C ILE A 235 9.56 11.20 3.13
N ALA A 236 8.88 10.17 3.65
CA ALA A 236 8.47 9.01 2.87
C ALA A 236 7.50 9.39 1.75
N ALA A 237 6.51 10.22 2.04
CA ALA A 237 5.54 10.71 1.07
C ALA A 237 6.20 11.51 -0.06
N ALA A 238 7.17 12.38 0.26
CA ALA A 238 7.93 13.13 -0.75
C ALA A 238 8.73 12.18 -1.66
N GLY A 239 9.38 11.17 -1.08
CA GLY A 239 10.10 10.15 -1.85
C GLY A 239 9.18 9.34 -2.76
N LEU A 240 8.03 8.87 -2.24
CA LEU A 240 7.04 8.14 -3.03
C LEU A 240 6.44 8.99 -4.15
N ALA A 241 6.10 10.27 -3.87
CA ALA A 241 5.58 11.18 -4.89
C ALA A 241 6.59 11.37 -6.02
N PHE A 242 7.87 11.57 -5.71
CA PHE A 242 8.94 11.67 -6.71
C PHE A 242 9.00 10.41 -7.59
N VAL A 243 8.99 9.23 -6.98
CA VAL A 243 9.04 7.95 -7.71
C VAL A 243 7.80 7.79 -8.61
N TYR A 244 6.61 8.04 -8.07
CA TYR A 244 5.37 7.85 -8.84
C TYR A 244 5.23 8.84 -10.00
N ILE A 245 5.59 10.11 -9.81
CA ILE A 245 5.62 11.10 -10.88
C ILE A 245 6.54 10.65 -12.01
N SER A 246 7.74 10.18 -11.64
CA SER A 246 8.74 9.73 -12.61
C SER A 246 8.29 8.49 -13.37
N LEU A 247 7.72 7.50 -12.68
CA LEU A 247 7.24 6.27 -13.28
C LEU A 247 5.94 6.48 -14.09
N PHE A 248 5.09 7.41 -13.68
CA PHE A 248 3.89 7.77 -14.43
C PHE A 248 4.26 8.43 -15.77
N TYR A 249 5.22 9.36 -15.75
CA TYR A 249 5.75 9.98 -16.95
C TYR A 249 6.47 8.98 -17.84
N LEU A 250 7.25 8.04 -17.26
CA LEU A 250 7.85 6.92 -17.99
C LEU A 250 6.77 6.13 -18.75
N GLY A 251 5.68 5.77 -18.07
CA GLY A 251 4.58 5.05 -18.69
C GLY A 251 3.95 5.83 -19.85
N ALA A 252 3.64 7.12 -19.63
CA ALA A 252 3.03 7.98 -20.65
C ALA A 252 3.91 8.16 -21.89
N THR A 253 5.23 8.07 -21.75
CA THR A 253 6.22 8.21 -22.84
C THR A 253 6.82 6.88 -23.29
N SER A 254 6.15 5.76 -23.07
CA SER A 254 6.67 4.41 -23.42
C SER A 254 6.13 3.85 -24.72
N SER A 255 5.34 4.60 -25.49
CA SER A 255 4.56 4.10 -26.63
C SER A 255 5.41 3.40 -27.70
N ALA A 256 6.63 3.87 -27.97
CA ALA A 256 7.48 3.27 -29.00
C ALA A 256 8.14 1.96 -28.57
N VAL A 257 8.31 1.72 -27.26
CA VAL A 257 9.05 0.55 -26.74
C VAL A 257 8.16 -0.45 -26.00
N ALA A 258 7.00 -0.01 -25.51
CA ALA A 258 6.11 -0.82 -24.67
C ALA A 258 4.94 -1.46 -25.46
N ALA A 259 4.97 -1.44 -26.79
CA ALA A 259 3.94 -2.12 -27.60
C ALA A 259 3.90 -3.61 -27.25
N GLY A 260 2.75 -4.07 -26.69
CA GLY A 260 2.56 -5.45 -26.24
C GLY A 260 3.04 -5.76 -24.82
N ALA A 261 3.39 -4.75 -24.03
CA ALA A 261 3.67 -4.96 -22.61
C ALA A 261 2.37 -5.20 -21.82
N ASP A 262 2.28 -6.34 -21.13
CA ASP A 262 1.07 -6.77 -20.45
C ASP A 262 0.86 -6.12 -19.06
N ASN A 263 1.89 -5.51 -18.50
CA ASN A 263 1.86 -4.90 -17.17
C ASN A 263 2.98 -3.88 -16.98
N GLY A 264 2.87 -3.07 -15.92
CA GLY A 264 3.84 -1.99 -15.67
C GLY A 264 5.27 -2.46 -15.38
N GLY A 265 5.46 -3.69 -14.91
CA GLY A 265 6.79 -4.28 -14.76
C GLY A 265 7.46 -4.53 -16.11
N ALA A 266 6.71 -5.06 -17.08
CA ALA A 266 7.17 -5.24 -18.45
C ALA A 266 7.47 -3.89 -19.13
N ILE A 267 6.60 -2.88 -18.95
CA ILE A 267 6.84 -1.50 -19.45
C ILE A 267 8.18 -0.98 -18.94
N LEU A 268 8.41 -1.05 -17.63
CA LEU A 268 9.62 -0.56 -17.00
C LEU A 268 10.85 -1.30 -17.50
N ALA A 269 10.80 -2.62 -17.65
CA ALA A 269 11.91 -3.44 -18.12
C ALA A 269 12.33 -3.07 -19.54
N VAL A 270 11.37 -2.97 -20.48
CA VAL A 270 11.69 -2.62 -21.89
C VAL A 270 12.15 -1.17 -22.02
N TYR A 271 11.60 -0.26 -21.22
CA TYR A 271 12.02 1.15 -21.23
C TYR A 271 13.46 1.32 -20.74
N VAL A 272 13.84 0.64 -19.66
CA VAL A 272 15.19 0.67 -19.12
C VAL A 272 16.17 0.01 -20.09
N GLN A 273 15.76 -1.07 -20.76
CA GLN A 273 16.57 -1.70 -21.80
C GLN A 273 16.82 -0.76 -22.98
N ALA A 274 15.82 0.02 -23.39
CA ALA A 274 15.96 0.99 -24.47
C ALA A 274 16.88 2.15 -24.08
N LEU A 275 16.84 2.63 -22.82
CA LEU A 275 17.67 3.74 -22.34
C LEU A 275 19.13 3.35 -22.05
N PHE A 276 19.33 2.23 -21.37
CA PHE A 276 20.62 1.86 -20.77
C PHE A 276 21.18 0.53 -21.29
N GLY A 277 20.47 -0.11 -22.24
CA GLY A 277 20.87 -1.41 -22.77
C GLY A 277 20.81 -2.55 -21.75
N PRO A 278 21.43 -3.70 -22.07
CA PRO A 278 21.39 -4.90 -21.22
C PRO A 278 21.98 -4.70 -19.83
N VAL A 279 23.02 -3.86 -19.71
CA VAL A 279 23.67 -3.59 -18.41
C VAL A 279 22.73 -2.84 -17.47
N GLY A 280 22.04 -1.81 -17.98
CA GLY A 280 21.03 -1.08 -17.19
C GLY A 280 19.88 -1.98 -16.75
N GLN A 281 19.42 -2.86 -17.64
CA GLN A 281 18.38 -3.84 -17.31
C GLN A 281 18.85 -4.80 -16.22
N MET A 282 20.08 -5.32 -16.27
CA MET A 282 20.63 -6.19 -15.22
C MET A 282 20.70 -5.48 -13.86
N ILE A 283 21.13 -4.22 -13.83
CA ILE A 283 21.22 -3.42 -12.60
C ILE A 283 19.82 -3.22 -12.01
N LEU A 284 18.85 -2.77 -12.81
CA LEU A 284 17.49 -2.58 -12.36
C LEU A 284 16.87 -3.89 -11.84
N SER A 285 17.02 -4.97 -12.61
CA SER A 285 16.49 -6.30 -12.26
C SER A 285 17.05 -6.79 -10.93
N THR A 286 18.35 -6.62 -10.70
CA THR A 286 19.00 -7.01 -9.45
C THR A 286 18.44 -6.21 -8.27
N ILE A 287 18.32 -4.89 -8.43
CA ILE A 287 17.81 -4.01 -7.37
C ILE A 287 16.35 -4.29 -7.07
N VAL A 288 15.52 -4.49 -8.10
CA VAL A 288 14.09 -4.82 -7.92
C VAL A 288 13.92 -6.20 -7.27
N LEU A 289 14.70 -7.20 -7.68
CA LEU A 289 14.69 -8.51 -7.04
C LEU A 289 14.98 -8.42 -5.54
N LEU A 290 16.02 -7.68 -5.17
CA LEU A 290 16.40 -7.48 -3.77
C LEU A 290 15.35 -6.66 -3.01
N ALA A 291 14.79 -5.61 -3.60
CA ALA A 291 13.72 -4.81 -3.01
C ALA A 291 12.46 -5.66 -2.76
N CYS A 292 12.04 -6.46 -3.75
CA CYS A 292 10.92 -7.38 -3.60
C CYS A 292 11.17 -8.44 -2.52
N LEU A 293 12.39 -9.00 -2.48
CA LEU A 293 12.77 -9.97 -1.46
C LEU A 293 12.71 -9.39 -0.04
N THR A 294 13.22 -8.18 0.15
CA THR A 294 13.17 -7.51 1.46
C THR A 294 11.75 -7.20 1.89
N THR A 295 10.91 -6.75 0.96
CA THR A 295 9.49 -6.52 1.22
C THR A 295 8.79 -7.84 1.60
N ALA A 296 9.05 -8.94 0.89
CA ALA A 296 8.51 -10.27 1.22
C ALA A 296 8.91 -10.71 2.63
N ILE A 297 10.21 -10.57 2.99
CA ILE A 297 10.72 -10.88 4.33
C ILE A 297 9.98 -10.06 5.39
N GLY A 298 9.84 -8.75 5.17
CA GLY A 298 9.16 -7.84 6.07
C GLY A 298 7.69 -8.21 6.27
N LEU A 299 6.95 -8.49 5.19
CA LEU A 299 5.54 -8.87 5.24
C LEU A 299 5.32 -10.24 5.90
N ILE A 300 6.13 -11.25 5.55
CA ILE A 300 6.08 -12.57 6.20
C ILE A 300 6.35 -12.43 7.68
N SER A 301 7.37 -11.65 8.06
CA SER A 301 7.72 -11.44 9.47
C SER A 301 6.61 -10.73 10.24
N ALA A 302 6.08 -9.62 9.71
CA ALA A 302 5.01 -8.85 10.36
C ALA A 302 3.71 -9.67 10.52
N CYS A 303 3.33 -10.41 9.49
CA CYS A 303 2.17 -11.30 9.55
C CYS A 303 2.38 -12.45 10.54
N SER A 304 3.59 -13.03 10.58
CA SER A 304 3.92 -14.11 11.52
C SER A 304 3.89 -13.65 12.98
N ASP A 305 4.41 -12.46 13.26
CA ASP A 305 4.32 -11.86 14.60
C ASP A 305 2.86 -11.60 15.00
N TYR A 306 2.07 -11.03 14.10
CA TYR A 306 0.66 -10.76 14.37
C TYR A 306 -0.14 -12.04 14.61
N PHE A 307 -0.08 -13.01 13.69
CA PHE A 307 -0.86 -14.24 13.81
C PHE A 307 -0.37 -15.15 14.96
N SER A 308 0.91 -15.12 15.30
CA SER A 308 1.41 -15.84 16.49
C SER A 308 0.90 -15.22 17.79
N SER A 309 0.70 -13.90 17.84
CA SER A 309 0.09 -13.24 19.00
C SER A 309 -1.40 -13.52 19.15
N LEU A 310 -2.08 -13.85 18.04
CA LEU A 310 -3.52 -14.10 18.02
C LEU A 310 -3.87 -15.58 18.22
N THR A 311 -2.94 -16.50 17.93
CA THR A 311 -3.18 -17.93 17.92
C THR A 311 -2.20 -18.67 18.84
N LYS A 312 -2.38 -20.00 18.99
CA LYS A 312 -1.47 -20.86 19.75
C LYS A 312 -0.26 -21.36 18.93
N LEU A 313 -0.16 -20.98 17.66
CA LEU A 313 0.97 -21.38 16.80
C LEU A 313 2.14 -20.41 17.02
N SER A 314 3.36 -20.98 17.00
CA SER A 314 4.57 -20.17 17.13
C SER A 314 4.84 -19.34 15.86
N TYR A 315 5.66 -18.30 16.01
CA TYR A 315 6.11 -17.45 14.92
C TYR A 315 6.68 -18.26 13.74
N GLU A 316 7.54 -19.23 14.04
CA GLU A 316 8.22 -20.05 13.03
C GLU A 316 7.22 -20.87 12.20
N LYS A 317 6.19 -21.44 12.86
CA LYS A 317 5.13 -22.18 12.17
C LYS A 317 4.32 -21.25 11.26
N TRP A 318 3.99 -20.06 11.71
CA TRP A 318 3.31 -19.08 10.88
C TRP A 318 4.19 -18.61 9.71
N ALA A 319 5.48 -18.38 9.92
CA ALA A 319 6.40 -18.00 8.85
C ALA A 319 6.45 -19.07 7.74
N VAL A 320 6.50 -20.36 8.10
CA VAL A 320 6.43 -21.47 7.13
C VAL A 320 5.08 -21.47 6.39
N ILE A 321 3.96 -21.40 7.12
CA ILE A 321 2.62 -21.41 6.51
C ILE A 321 2.50 -20.26 5.52
N LEU A 322 2.88 -19.04 5.92
CA LEU A 322 2.77 -17.86 5.09
C LEU A 322 3.67 -17.94 3.85
N ALA A 323 4.92 -18.39 3.98
CA ALA A 323 5.82 -18.55 2.86
C ALA A 323 5.30 -19.57 1.84
N VAL A 324 4.78 -20.70 2.31
CA VAL A 324 4.18 -21.74 1.44
C VAL A 324 2.93 -21.19 0.75
N VAL A 325 2.02 -20.53 1.47
CA VAL A 325 0.82 -19.94 0.89
C VAL A 325 1.18 -18.88 -0.15
N CYS A 326 2.16 -18.02 0.14
CA CYS A 326 2.63 -17.03 -0.83
C CYS A 326 3.22 -17.68 -2.09
N ALA A 327 4.02 -18.74 -1.93
CA ALA A 327 4.58 -19.49 -3.07
C ALA A 327 3.49 -20.13 -3.94
N VAL A 328 2.44 -20.67 -3.33
CA VAL A 328 1.30 -21.27 -4.04
C VAL A 328 0.52 -20.17 -4.79
N ILE A 329 0.17 -19.07 -4.10
CA ILE A 329 -0.61 -17.99 -4.69
C ILE A 329 0.18 -17.29 -5.82
N ALA A 330 1.49 -17.14 -5.70
CA ALA A 330 2.32 -16.56 -6.76
C ALA A 330 2.27 -17.36 -8.08
N ASN A 331 1.84 -18.63 -8.06
CA ASN A 331 1.69 -19.42 -9.29
C ASN A 331 0.46 -19.02 -10.15
N VAL A 332 -0.41 -18.18 -9.62
CA VAL A 332 -1.54 -17.62 -10.38
C VAL A 332 -1.08 -16.65 -11.48
N GLY A 333 0.10 -16.04 -11.32
CA GLY A 333 0.62 -15.02 -12.22
C GLY A 333 0.24 -13.60 -11.82
N LEU A 334 1.04 -12.61 -12.29
CA LEU A 334 0.92 -11.22 -11.83
C LEU A 334 -0.42 -10.59 -12.22
N ASN A 335 -0.80 -10.67 -13.49
CA ASN A 335 -2.02 -10.02 -14.00
C ASN A 335 -3.28 -10.59 -13.34
N GLN A 336 -3.32 -11.92 -13.14
CA GLN A 336 -4.47 -12.56 -12.51
C GLN A 336 -4.54 -12.25 -11.02
N LEU A 337 -3.39 -12.19 -10.31
CA LEU A 337 -3.35 -11.77 -8.91
C LEU A 337 -3.84 -10.34 -8.74
N ILE A 338 -3.45 -9.43 -9.64
CA ILE A 338 -3.95 -8.05 -9.66
C ILE A 338 -5.47 -8.05 -9.85
N ALA A 339 -5.99 -8.74 -10.86
CA ALA A 339 -7.42 -8.81 -11.13
C ALA A 339 -8.24 -9.33 -9.93
N LEU A 340 -7.73 -10.35 -9.23
CA LEU A 340 -8.38 -10.90 -8.03
C LEU A 340 -8.31 -9.94 -6.82
N SER A 341 -7.28 -9.10 -6.74
CA SER A 341 -7.12 -8.16 -5.62
C SER A 341 -8.07 -6.96 -5.70
N ILE A 342 -8.40 -6.49 -6.91
CA ILE A 342 -9.15 -5.25 -7.12
C ILE A 342 -10.52 -5.25 -6.42
N PRO A 343 -11.41 -6.26 -6.57
CA PRO A 343 -12.71 -6.24 -5.88
C PRO A 343 -12.58 -6.21 -4.36
N VAL A 344 -11.57 -6.90 -3.81
CA VAL A 344 -11.30 -6.92 -2.36
C VAL A 344 -10.84 -5.55 -1.87
N LEU A 345 -10.01 -4.87 -2.65
CA LEU A 345 -9.56 -3.51 -2.34
C LEU A 345 -10.72 -2.52 -2.40
N PHE A 346 -11.57 -2.60 -3.43
CA PHE A 346 -12.77 -1.76 -3.54
C PHE A 346 -13.72 -1.96 -2.36
N ALA A 347 -13.85 -3.19 -1.83
CA ALA A 347 -14.69 -3.48 -0.66
C ALA A 347 -14.11 -2.95 0.66
N LEU A 348 -12.77 -2.97 0.85
CA LEU A 348 -12.17 -2.73 2.16
C LEU A 348 -11.41 -1.41 2.28
N TYR A 349 -10.93 -0.83 1.16
CA TYR A 349 -10.20 0.43 1.18
C TYR A 349 -11.05 1.61 1.70
N PRO A 350 -12.33 1.76 1.28
CA PRO A 350 -13.21 2.79 1.82
C PRO A 350 -13.41 2.69 3.35
N VAL A 351 -13.46 1.49 3.89
CA VAL A 351 -13.58 1.26 5.33
C VAL A 351 -12.33 1.76 6.07
N ALA A 352 -11.15 1.52 5.52
CA ALA A 352 -9.89 2.04 6.07
C ALA A 352 -9.83 3.57 6.01
N VAL A 353 -10.27 4.17 4.90
CA VAL A 353 -10.37 5.63 4.76
C VAL A 353 -11.35 6.22 5.78
N ALA A 354 -12.51 5.60 5.96
CA ALA A 354 -13.49 6.00 6.96
C ALA A 354 -12.95 5.89 8.40
N LEU A 355 -12.19 4.84 8.71
CA LEU A 355 -11.52 4.68 10.01
C LEU A 355 -10.51 5.80 10.28
N VAL A 356 -9.73 6.15 9.28
CA VAL A 356 -8.77 7.26 9.34
C VAL A 356 -9.51 8.58 9.57
N ALA A 357 -10.56 8.87 8.80
CA ALA A 357 -11.37 10.07 8.95
C ALA A 357 -11.99 10.18 10.36
N LEU A 358 -12.58 9.10 10.86
CA LEU A 358 -13.15 9.01 12.22
C LEU A 358 -12.12 9.34 13.30
N THR A 359 -10.87 8.92 13.11
CA THR A 359 -9.79 9.20 14.08
C THR A 359 -9.57 10.70 14.27
N PHE A 360 -9.61 11.49 13.19
CA PHE A 360 -9.44 12.94 13.26
C PHE A 360 -10.64 13.66 13.88
N VAL A 361 -11.86 13.21 13.55
CA VAL A 361 -13.09 13.88 14.00
C VAL A 361 -13.61 13.35 15.34
N ARG A 362 -12.97 12.32 15.90
CA ARG A 362 -13.39 11.63 17.12
C ARG A 362 -13.71 12.58 18.29
N LYS A 363 -12.91 13.62 18.47
CA LYS A 363 -13.08 14.60 19.56
C LYS A 363 -14.38 15.39 19.47
N TRP A 364 -14.96 15.47 18.27
CA TRP A 364 -16.18 16.23 17.99
C TRP A 364 -17.44 15.34 17.99
N MET A 365 -17.27 14.03 18.24
CA MET A 365 -18.38 13.07 18.29
C MET A 365 -18.91 12.93 19.69
N PRO A 366 -20.22 13.21 19.94
CA PRO A 366 -20.83 13.03 21.27
C PRO A 366 -20.82 11.55 21.72
N ASN A 367 -21.03 10.62 20.77
CA ASN A 367 -20.95 9.18 20.99
C ASN A 367 -19.99 8.52 19.99
N PRO A 368 -18.66 8.51 20.26
CA PRO A 368 -17.69 7.92 19.35
C PRO A 368 -17.95 6.45 19.03
N ARG A 369 -18.42 5.65 20.01
CA ARG A 369 -18.72 4.23 19.80
C ARG A 369 -19.82 4.00 18.76
N ALA A 370 -20.91 4.77 18.85
CA ALA A 370 -21.98 4.70 17.85
C ALA A 370 -21.50 5.21 16.49
N ALA A 371 -20.77 6.33 16.44
CA ALA A 371 -20.23 6.91 15.23
C ALA A 371 -19.34 5.91 14.46
N TYR A 372 -18.37 5.26 15.15
CA TYR A 372 -17.50 4.28 14.52
C TYR A 372 -18.28 3.10 13.93
N ARG A 373 -19.27 2.56 14.66
CA ARG A 373 -20.09 1.44 14.16
C ARG A 373 -20.92 1.83 12.94
N ILE A 374 -21.59 2.97 12.99
CA ILE A 374 -22.50 3.41 11.92
C ILE A 374 -21.66 3.76 10.67
N VAL A 375 -20.64 4.60 10.80
CA VAL A 375 -19.88 5.09 9.65
C VAL A 375 -19.14 3.95 8.96
N LEU A 376 -18.48 3.05 9.71
CA LEU A 376 -17.77 1.92 9.10
C LEU A 376 -18.71 0.90 8.47
N LEU A 377 -19.90 0.67 9.07
CA LEU A 377 -20.92 -0.21 8.49
C LEU A 377 -21.47 0.38 7.19
N VAL A 378 -21.82 1.67 7.17
CA VAL A 378 -22.29 2.37 5.96
C VAL A 378 -21.21 2.34 4.89
N SER A 379 -19.96 2.69 5.23
CA SER A 379 -18.84 2.62 4.30
C SER A 379 -18.70 1.22 3.70
N PHE A 380 -18.76 0.17 4.53
CA PHE A 380 -18.64 -1.22 4.08
C PHE A 380 -19.77 -1.64 3.14
N ILE A 381 -21.03 -1.31 3.48
CA ILE A 381 -22.19 -1.68 2.64
C ILE A 381 -22.07 -1.03 1.25
N PHE A 382 -21.78 0.26 1.18
CA PHE A 382 -21.67 0.96 -0.10
C PHE A 382 -20.42 0.59 -0.88
N SER A 383 -19.31 0.26 -0.21
CA SER A 383 -18.11 -0.25 -0.87
C SER A 383 -18.30 -1.66 -1.46
N LEU A 384 -19.14 -2.49 -0.85
CA LEU A 384 -19.53 -3.78 -1.46
C LEU A 384 -20.33 -3.61 -2.75
N ILE A 385 -21.12 -2.54 -2.88
CA ILE A 385 -21.83 -2.20 -4.12
C ILE A 385 -20.83 -1.87 -5.23
N ASP A 386 -19.83 -1.02 -4.93
CA ASP A 386 -18.77 -0.70 -5.89
C ASP A 386 -17.95 -1.94 -6.28
N ALA A 387 -17.62 -2.80 -5.33
CA ALA A 387 -16.92 -4.06 -5.58
C ALA A 387 -17.75 -5.02 -6.45
N ALA A 388 -19.06 -5.13 -6.21
CA ALA A 388 -19.97 -5.97 -6.99
C ALA A 388 -20.09 -5.46 -8.44
N LYS A 389 -20.22 -4.14 -8.63
CA LYS A 389 -20.19 -3.52 -9.96
C LYS A 389 -18.89 -3.86 -10.70
N PHE A 390 -17.76 -3.75 -10.02
CA PHE A 390 -16.46 -4.08 -10.61
C PHE A 390 -16.35 -5.56 -11.03
N MET A 391 -16.99 -6.47 -10.31
CA MET A 391 -17.09 -7.89 -10.68
C MET A 391 -18.05 -8.17 -11.85
N GLY A 392 -18.66 -7.14 -12.45
CA GLY A 392 -19.60 -7.28 -13.56
C GLY A 392 -21.01 -7.69 -13.13
N ILE A 393 -21.34 -7.61 -11.82
CA ILE A 393 -22.71 -7.84 -11.37
C ILE A 393 -23.56 -6.63 -11.79
N ASP A 394 -24.68 -6.89 -12.45
CA ASP A 394 -25.59 -5.82 -12.85
C ASP A 394 -26.18 -5.11 -11.63
N MET A 395 -25.77 -3.87 -11.44
CA MET A 395 -26.19 -2.97 -10.38
C MET A 395 -26.87 -1.71 -10.94
N SER A 396 -27.36 -1.76 -12.18
CA SER A 396 -27.97 -0.62 -12.91
C SER A 396 -29.12 0.03 -12.13
N ALA A 397 -29.85 -0.74 -11.31
CA ALA A 397 -30.89 -0.21 -10.42
C ALA A 397 -30.34 0.81 -9.39
N LEU A 398 -29.04 0.83 -9.15
CA LEU A 398 -28.37 1.71 -8.19
C LEU A 398 -27.68 2.91 -8.86
N ASN A 399 -27.84 3.11 -10.16
CA ASN A 399 -27.29 4.29 -10.89
C ASN A 399 -27.81 5.62 -10.35
N ILE A 400 -28.88 5.62 -9.56
CA ILE A 400 -29.37 6.80 -8.83
C ILE A 400 -28.41 7.27 -7.73
N LEU A 401 -27.48 6.40 -7.28
CA LEU A 401 -26.51 6.78 -6.25
C LEU A 401 -25.46 7.72 -6.85
N PRO A 402 -25.23 8.87 -6.23
CA PRO A 402 -24.20 9.78 -6.69
C PRO A 402 -22.82 9.13 -6.66
N LEU A 403 -22.01 9.42 -7.67
CA LEU A 403 -20.65 8.88 -7.85
C LEU A 403 -20.61 7.35 -8.10
N PHE A 404 -21.76 6.68 -8.29
CA PHE A 404 -21.81 5.25 -8.56
C PHE A 404 -21.13 4.90 -9.89
N ASP A 405 -21.33 5.72 -10.94
CA ASP A 405 -20.68 5.50 -12.25
C ASP A 405 -19.16 5.58 -12.14
N PHE A 406 -18.66 6.32 -11.18
CA PHE A 406 -17.23 6.48 -10.92
C PHE A 406 -16.63 5.38 -10.01
N GLY A 407 -17.42 4.38 -9.55
CA GLY A 407 -16.96 3.38 -8.57
C GLY A 407 -16.67 3.98 -7.19
N MET A 408 -17.37 5.05 -6.84
CA MET A 408 -17.22 5.81 -5.59
C MET A 408 -18.55 6.03 -4.86
N ALA A 409 -19.49 5.07 -5.00
CA ALA A 409 -20.80 5.14 -4.35
C ALA A 409 -20.73 5.24 -2.82
N TRP A 410 -19.64 4.78 -2.22
CA TRP A 410 -19.41 4.81 -0.78
C TRP A 410 -19.17 6.24 -0.22
N VAL A 411 -18.67 7.19 -1.03
CA VAL A 411 -18.16 8.50 -0.55
C VAL A 411 -19.26 9.32 0.10
N LEU A 412 -20.37 9.57 -0.60
CA LEU A 412 -21.43 10.44 -0.08
C LEU A 412 -22.19 9.80 1.09
N PRO A 413 -22.60 8.51 1.05
CA PRO A 413 -23.24 7.88 2.20
C PRO A 413 -22.33 7.84 3.44
N THR A 414 -21.04 7.56 3.26
CA THR A 414 -20.07 7.54 4.38
C THR A 414 -19.90 8.93 4.98
N THR A 415 -19.78 9.95 4.13
CA THR A 415 -19.68 11.35 4.58
C THR A 415 -20.96 11.80 5.30
N ALA A 416 -22.13 11.46 4.75
CA ALA A 416 -23.41 11.74 5.40
C ALA A 416 -23.52 11.05 6.77
N ALA A 417 -23.15 9.77 6.86
CA ALA A 417 -23.12 9.03 8.12
C ALA A 417 -22.17 9.67 9.14
N LEU A 418 -21.01 10.16 8.68
CA LEU A 418 -20.03 10.85 9.51
C LEU A 418 -20.61 12.16 10.08
N VAL A 419 -21.26 12.96 9.24
CA VAL A 419 -21.91 14.22 9.65
C VAL A 419 -23.08 13.95 10.60
N ILE A 420 -23.97 13.01 10.26
CA ILE A 420 -25.12 12.63 11.08
C ILE A 420 -24.69 12.13 12.46
N SER A 421 -23.59 11.37 12.51
CA SER A 421 -23.04 10.84 13.77
C SER A 421 -22.65 11.93 14.77
N ARG A 422 -22.43 13.16 14.32
CA ARG A 422 -22.19 14.33 15.19
C ARG A 422 -23.43 14.74 16.00
N PHE A 423 -24.62 14.37 15.54
CA PHE A 423 -25.90 14.70 16.19
C PHE A 423 -26.46 13.55 17.00
N ILE A 424 -25.82 12.37 16.98
CA ILE A 424 -26.24 11.23 17.78
C ILE A 424 -25.82 11.49 19.25
N GLY A 425 -26.79 11.64 20.12
CA GLY A 425 -26.59 11.95 21.55
C GLY A 425 -25.69 10.92 22.25
N GLY A 426 -24.84 11.41 23.14
CA GLY A 426 -24.02 10.54 23.98
C GLY A 426 -24.85 9.73 24.96
N GLU A 427 -24.40 8.51 25.28
CA GLU A 427 -24.92 7.82 26.50
C GLU A 427 -24.74 8.77 27.69
N ALA A 428 -25.81 8.98 28.46
CA ALA A 428 -25.76 9.75 29.70
C ALA A 428 -24.57 9.22 30.53
N LYS A 429 -23.62 10.08 30.89
CA LYS A 429 -22.61 9.75 31.89
C LYS A 429 -23.38 9.23 33.09
N GLN A 430 -23.28 7.94 33.39
CA GLN A 430 -23.66 7.46 34.73
C GLN A 430 -22.81 8.26 35.71
N GLN A 431 -23.43 9.27 36.31
CA GLN A 431 -22.91 9.92 37.49
C GLN A 431 -22.80 8.81 38.54
N ASN A 432 -21.57 8.39 38.83
CA ASN A 432 -21.29 7.72 40.08
C ASN A 432 -21.66 8.69 41.20
N VAL A 433 -22.92 8.61 41.63
CA VAL A 433 -23.29 9.05 42.94
C VAL A 433 -22.66 8.05 43.90
N GLN A 434 -21.44 8.32 44.31
CA GLN A 434 -20.92 7.83 45.56
C GLN A 434 -21.68 8.61 46.64
N THR A 435 -22.76 8.03 47.10
CA THR A 435 -23.36 8.39 48.39
C THR A 435 -22.45 7.85 49.47
N ALA A 436 -21.97 8.79 50.30
CA ALA A 436 -21.56 8.77 51.70
C ALA A 436 -21.14 7.42 52.30
#